data_d71d1508439828ebd1db343ff587552c
#
_entry.id   d71d1508439828ebd1db343ff587552c
#
_cell.length_a   1.000
_cell.length_b   1.000
_cell.length_c   1.000
_cell.angle_alpha   90.00
_cell.angle_beta   90.00
_cell.angle_gamma   90.00
#
_symmetry.space_group_name_H-M   'P 1'
#
loop_
_entity.id
_entity.type
_entity.pdbx_description
1 polymer ?
#
loop_
_entity_poly.entity_id
_entity_poly.type
_entity_poly.pdbx_seq_one_letter_code
_entity_poly.pdbx_strand_id
1 'polypeptide(L)'
;GGGANRALSSSSNGLEKRPKLRFPGFDEPWNESKLSACFAKNIKKNTDGRISNVICNSAKMGLIPQRDYFDKDIANSDNTSGYYIIEHNDFVYNPRKSSDAPYGPISRYACPDAGIVSPLYLCFRAKGDVDTNFFEWYFRSFAWHRYIYMTGDSGARHDRVSIKDDDFFSMPIRFPSSIEQKKIASFLSAIERRISFQQLLVDNLKKYKRGV
;
A
#
# COMPACT_ATOMS: atom_id res chain seq x y z
N GLY A 1 19.56 45.32 -12.95
CA GLY A 1 18.44 44.58 -12.42
C GLY A 1 18.37 43.20 -13.06
N GLY A 2 19.01 42.18 -12.44
CA GLY A 2 18.96 40.82 -12.92
C GLY A 2 17.94 40.05 -12.11
N GLY A 3 16.72 39.88 -12.62
CA GLY A 3 15.71 39.01 -12.05
C GLY A 3 16.08 37.54 -12.32
N ALA A 4 16.56 36.83 -11.30
CA ALA A 4 16.73 35.40 -11.38
C ALA A 4 15.35 34.74 -11.43
N ASN A 5 14.93 34.31 -12.62
CA ASN A 5 13.83 33.39 -12.80
C ASN A 5 14.17 32.06 -12.10
N ARG A 6 13.72 31.92 -10.88
CA ARG A 6 13.69 30.64 -10.19
C ARG A 6 12.59 29.82 -10.87
N ALA A 7 12.97 29.02 -11.86
CA ALA A 7 12.10 28.02 -12.45
C ALA A 7 11.59 27.15 -11.31
N LEU A 8 10.30 27.26 -11.03
CA LEU A 8 9.59 26.33 -10.16
C LEU A 8 9.73 24.94 -10.82
N SER A 9 10.62 24.13 -10.28
CA SER A 9 10.76 22.75 -10.71
C SER A 9 9.38 22.10 -10.59
N SER A 10 8.83 21.68 -11.71
CA SER A 10 7.59 20.92 -11.77
C SER A 10 7.70 19.78 -10.76
N SER A 11 6.87 19.82 -9.72
CA SER A 11 6.86 18.78 -8.69
C SER A 11 6.55 17.46 -9.38
N SER A 12 7.59 16.66 -9.58
CA SER A 12 7.49 15.34 -10.19
C SER A 12 6.57 14.45 -9.38
N ASN A 13 5.72 13.68 -10.06
CA ASN A 13 4.96 12.62 -9.42
C ASN A 13 5.94 11.63 -8.75
N GLY A 14 5.68 11.29 -7.49
CA GLY A 14 6.47 10.30 -6.78
C GLY A 14 7.61 10.87 -5.92
N LEU A 15 8.48 9.98 -5.46
CA LEU A 15 9.66 10.32 -4.68
C LEU A 15 10.74 11.01 -5.54
N GLU A 16 11.58 11.84 -4.92
CA GLU A 16 12.70 12.46 -5.62
C GLU A 16 13.73 11.42 -6.07
N LYS A 17 14.37 11.64 -7.22
CA LYS A 17 15.48 10.78 -7.68
C LYS A 17 16.70 10.84 -6.77
N ARG A 18 16.87 11.96 -6.06
CA ARG A 18 17.93 12.19 -5.07
C ARG A 18 17.32 12.71 -3.78
N PRO A 19 16.80 11.82 -2.93
CA PRO A 19 16.26 12.22 -1.63
C PRO A 19 17.32 12.94 -0.79
N LYS A 20 16.91 13.97 -0.03
CA LYS A 20 17.82 14.74 0.83
C LYS A 20 18.38 13.89 1.98
N LEU A 21 17.60 12.92 2.48
CA LEU A 21 18.01 12.03 3.55
C LEU A 21 18.25 10.64 2.95
N ARG A 22 19.48 10.17 3.07
CA ARG A 22 19.93 8.85 2.63
C ARG A 22 20.93 8.28 3.61
N PHE A 23 21.06 6.97 3.61
CA PHE A 23 22.14 6.32 4.33
C PHE A 23 23.49 6.64 3.68
N PRO A 24 24.59 6.79 4.47
CA PRO A 24 25.91 6.96 3.90
C PRO A 24 26.28 5.84 2.92
N GLY A 25 26.96 6.19 1.83
CA GLY A 25 27.38 5.28 0.79
C GLY A 25 26.34 4.99 -0.30
N PHE A 26 25.22 5.71 -0.34
CA PHE A 26 24.22 5.63 -1.40
C PHE A 26 24.07 6.97 -2.09
N ASP A 27 24.88 7.23 -3.13
CA ASP A 27 24.93 8.51 -3.84
C ASP A 27 24.27 8.46 -5.21
N GLU A 28 24.05 7.25 -5.76
CA GLU A 28 23.43 7.08 -7.07
C GLU A 28 21.96 7.52 -7.06
N PRO A 29 21.50 8.15 -8.18
CA PRO A 29 20.08 8.51 -8.28
C PRO A 29 19.20 7.28 -8.24
N TRP A 30 18.02 7.43 -7.64
CA TRP A 30 17.03 6.36 -7.64
C TRP A 30 16.55 6.03 -9.05
N ASN A 31 16.33 4.75 -9.30
CA ASN A 31 15.76 4.27 -10.55
C ASN A 31 14.36 4.85 -10.77
N GLU A 32 14.02 5.11 -12.02
CA GLU A 32 12.67 5.50 -12.43
C GLU A 32 12.12 4.48 -13.40
N SER A 33 10.91 4.00 -13.14
CA SER A 33 10.25 2.99 -13.96
C SER A 33 8.73 3.09 -13.82
N LYS A 34 8.01 2.26 -14.56
CA LYS A 34 6.56 2.06 -14.36
C LYS A 34 6.33 1.00 -13.29
N LEU A 35 5.19 1.08 -12.60
CA LEU A 35 4.78 0.06 -11.63
C LEU A 35 4.77 -1.34 -12.25
N SER A 36 4.39 -1.47 -13.52
CA SER A 36 4.40 -2.71 -14.29
C SER A 36 5.77 -3.38 -14.41
N ALA A 37 6.88 -2.66 -14.23
CA ALA A 37 8.21 -3.26 -14.22
C ALA A 37 8.45 -4.07 -12.93
N CYS A 38 7.88 -3.64 -11.80
CA CYS A 38 8.06 -4.24 -10.49
C CYS A 38 6.92 -5.19 -10.10
N PHE A 39 5.73 -5.00 -10.66
CA PHE A 39 4.53 -5.75 -10.25
C PHE A 39 3.72 -6.26 -11.43
N ALA A 40 3.02 -7.37 -11.21
CA ALA A 40 2.03 -7.93 -12.13
C ALA A 40 0.66 -8.01 -11.45
N LYS A 41 -0.41 -7.82 -12.21
CA LYS A 41 -1.77 -8.05 -11.73
C LYS A 41 -1.95 -9.50 -11.30
N ASN A 42 -2.52 -9.71 -10.12
CA ASN A 42 -2.96 -11.02 -9.67
C ASN A 42 -4.45 -11.20 -10.00
N ILE A 43 -4.75 -12.20 -10.81
CA ILE A 43 -6.12 -12.52 -11.29
C ILE A 43 -6.62 -13.88 -10.83
N LYS A 44 -5.87 -14.56 -9.94
CA LYS A 44 -6.23 -15.91 -9.46
C LYS A 44 -7.50 -15.85 -8.62
N LYS A 45 -8.53 -16.56 -9.06
CA LYS A 45 -9.83 -16.59 -8.38
C LYS A 45 -9.99 -17.85 -7.53
N ASN A 46 -10.83 -17.74 -6.49
CA ASN A 46 -11.21 -18.82 -5.59
C ASN A 46 -12.33 -19.68 -6.18
N THR A 47 -12.16 -20.16 -7.43
CA THR A 47 -13.20 -20.84 -8.19
C THR A 47 -13.66 -22.16 -7.56
N ASP A 48 -12.76 -22.83 -6.82
CA ASP A 48 -13.05 -24.10 -6.12
C ASP A 48 -13.57 -23.90 -4.69
N GLY A 49 -13.66 -22.65 -4.21
CA GLY A 49 -14.19 -22.31 -2.89
C GLY A 49 -13.35 -22.82 -1.71
N ARG A 50 -12.10 -23.25 -1.93
CA ARG A 50 -11.28 -23.87 -0.88
C ARG A 50 -10.83 -22.88 0.19
N ILE A 51 -10.73 -21.58 -0.13
CA ILE A 51 -10.28 -20.55 0.80
C ILE A 51 -11.51 -19.80 1.30
N SER A 52 -11.73 -19.84 2.60
CA SER A 52 -12.85 -19.15 3.28
C SER A 52 -12.43 -17.89 4.04
N ASN A 53 -11.11 -17.65 4.18
CA ASN A 53 -10.60 -16.50 4.92
C ASN A 53 -10.79 -15.21 4.10
N VAL A 54 -11.91 -14.53 4.29
CA VAL A 54 -12.23 -13.26 3.62
C VAL A 54 -11.46 -12.13 4.28
N ILE A 55 -10.71 -11.39 3.48
CA ILE A 55 -9.87 -10.26 3.90
C ILE A 55 -10.47 -8.96 3.37
N CYS A 56 -10.55 -7.94 4.23
CA CYS A 56 -10.84 -6.57 3.81
C CYS A 56 -9.59 -5.69 3.92
N ASN A 57 -9.51 -4.65 3.10
CA ASN A 57 -8.45 -3.65 3.15
C ASN A 57 -8.95 -2.37 3.80
N SER A 58 -8.61 -2.19 5.07
CA SER A 58 -8.93 -1.02 5.88
C SER A 58 -7.85 0.06 5.73
N ALA A 59 -8.27 1.32 5.65
CA ALA A 59 -7.34 2.45 5.61
C ALA A 59 -6.45 2.57 6.87
N LYS A 60 -6.96 2.14 8.03
CA LYS A 60 -6.25 2.21 9.32
C LYS A 60 -5.50 0.94 9.68
N MET A 61 -6.08 -0.21 9.38
CA MET A 61 -5.60 -1.51 9.88
C MET A 61 -4.95 -2.36 8.78
N GLY A 62 -4.97 -1.89 7.52
CA GLY A 62 -4.48 -2.65 6.39
C GLY A 62 -5.35 -3.87 6.06
N LEU A 63 -4.72 -4.95 5.61
CA LEU A 63 -5.40 -6.20 5.24
C LEU A 63 -5.64 -7.06 6.50
N ILE A 64 -6.89 -7.16 6.89
CA ILE A 64 -7.34 -7.92 8.08
C ILE A 64 -8.52 -8.82 7.74
N PRO A 65 -8.73 -9.91 8.49
CA PRO A 65 -9.93 -10.74 8.35
C PRO A 65 -11.20 -9.89 8.46
N GLN A 66 -12.14 -10.11 7.56
CA GLN A 66 -13.37 -9.33 7.52
C GLN A 66 -14.18 -9.43 8.82
N ARG A 67 -14.19 -10.59 9.47
CA ARG A 67 -14.84 -10.83 10.77
C ARG A 67 -14.23 -9.98 11.91
N ASP A 68 -12.94 -9.60 11.79
CA ASP A 68 -12.26 -8.77 12.80
C ASP A 68 -12.57 -7.28 12.60
N TYR A 69 -13.08 -6.92 11.40
CA TYR A 69 -13.44 -5.55 11.04
C TYR A 69 -14.93 -5.24 11.26
N PHE A 70 -15.79 -6.24 11.06
CA PHE A 70 -17.23 -6.14 11.20
C PHE A 70 -17.71 -7.17 12.21
N ASP A 71 -18.57 -6.76 13.14
CA ASP A 71 -19.21 -7.66 14.13
C ASP A 71 -20.15 -8.70 13.49
N LYS A 72 -20.29 -8.71 12.17
CA LYS A 72 -21.16 -9.63 11.40
C LYS A 72 -20.43 -10.12 10.15
N ASP A 73 -20.58 -11.40 9.86
CA ASP A 73 -20.17 -11.98 8.57
C ASP A 73 -20.99 -11.35 7.42
N ILE A 74 -20.37 -10.38 6.71
CA ILE A 74 -21.00 -9.70 5.56
C ILE A 74 -20.82 -10.51 4.28
N ALA A 75 -19.77 -11.35 4.20
CA ALA A 75 -19.62 -12.26 3.08
C ALA A 75 -20.47 -13.50 3.33
N ASN A 76 -21.56 -13.65 2.60
CA ASN A 76 -22.21 -14.96 2.47
C ASN A 76 -21.18 -15.94 1.92
N SER A 77 -20.91 -17.02 2.67
CA SER A 77 -19.98 -18.10 2.27
C SER A 77 -20.27 -18.66 0.89
N ASP A 78 -21.50 -18.49 0.41
CA ASP A 78 -22.02 -19.10 -0.82
C ASP A 78 -21.62 -18.39 -2.12
N ASN A 79 -20.94 -17.22 -2.07
CA ASN A 79 -20.60 -16.46 -3.28
C ASN A 79 -19.17 -15.88 -3.29
N THR A 80 -18.19 -16.65 -2.86
CA THR A 80 -16.77 -16.24 -2.87
C THR A 80 -15.98 -16.76 -4.07
N SER A 81 -16.61 -17.51 -4.98
CA SER A 81 -15.95 -18.08 -6.17
C SER A 81 -15.36 -17.02 -7.12
N GLY A 82 -15.94 -15.82 -7.12
CA GLY A 82 -15.44 -14.67 -7.87
C GLY A 82 -14.32 -13.89 -7.19
N TYR A 83 -14.01 -14.15 -5.89
CA TYR A 83 -13.01 -13.44 -5.13
C TYR A 83 -11.59 -13.78 -5.60
N TYR A 84 -10.68 -12.82 -5.48
CA TYR A 84 -9.28 -13.04 -5.80
C TYR A 84 -8.53 -13.66 -4.63
N ILE A 85 -7.70 -14.66 -4.90
CA ILE A 85 -6.80 -15.28 -3.94
C ILE A 85 -5.57 -14.38 -3.79
N ILE A 86 -5.25 -14.02 -2.57
CA ILE A 86 -4.02 -13.33 -2.19
C ILE A 86 -3.16 -14.23 -1.33
N GLU A 87 -1.85 -14.15 -1.54
CA GLU A 87 -0.84 -14.90 -0.81
C GLU A 87 0.13 -13.93 -0.12
N HIS A 88 0.98 -14.46 0.76
CA HIS A 88 1.98 -13.66 1.46
C HIS A 88 2.77 -12.75 0.50
N ASN A 89 2.90 -11.48 0.83
CA ASN A 89 3.54 -10.41 0.04
C ASN A 89 2.75 -9.92 -1.19
N ASP A 90 1.54 -10.39 -1.43
CA ASP A 90 0.66 -9.72 -2.40
C ASP A 90 0.21 -8.35 -1.89
N PHE A 91 -0.02 -7.45 -2.83
CA PHE A 91 -0.58 -6.13 -2.56
C PHE A 91 -2.02 -6.05 -3.04
N VAL A 92 -2.81 -5.30 -2.27
CA VAL A 92 -4.23 -5.07 -2.59
C VAL A 92 -4.51 -3.58 -2.55
N TYR A 93 -5.04 -3.06 -3.64
CA TYR A 93 -5.58 -1.71 -3.71
C TYR A 93 -7.11 -1.75 -3.55
N ASN A 94 -7.62 -1.09 -2.53
CA ASN A 94 -9.05 -0.82 -2.37
C ASN A 94 -9.34 0.59 -2.87
N PRO A 95 -10.07 0.79 -3.98
CA PRO A 95 -10.31 2.11 -4.55
C PRO A 95 -11.27 2.98 -3.72
N ARG A 96 -11.84 2.45 -2.63
CA ARG A 96 -12.78 3.19 -1.79
C ARG A 96 -12.08 4.30 -1.02
N LYS A 97 -12.58 5.52 -1.20
CA LYS A 97 -12.09 6.72 -0.53
C LYS A 97 -12.58 6.79 0.91
N SER A 98 -11.73 7.32 1.79
CA SER A 98 -12.08 7.66 3.17
C SER A 98 -11.28 8.87 3.63
N SER A 99 -11.58 9.42 4.81
CA SER A 99 -10.80 10.50 5.42
C SER A 99 -9.32 10.13 5.61
N ASP A 100 -9.05 8.88 5.96
CA ASP A 100 -7.69 8.39 6.21
C ASP A 100 -6.97 7.93 4.93
N ALA A 101 -7.71 7.66 3.86
CA ALA A 101 -7.17 7.26 2.55
C ALA A 101 -7.97 7.90 1.42
N PRO A 102 -7.67 9.16 1.04
CA PRO A 102 -8.45 9.91 0.06
C PRO A 102 -8.43 9.31 -1.35
N TYR A 103 -7.45 8.47 -1.64
CA TYR A 103 -7.33 7.74 -2.93
C TYR A 103 -7.49 6.22 -2.76
N GLY A 104 -7.97 5.78 -1.59
CA GLY A 104 -8.05 4.39 -1.21
C GLY A 104 -6.72 3.83 -0.68
N PRO A 105 -6.74 2.81 0.19
CA PRO A 105 -5.53 2.20 0.72
C PRO A 105 -4.91 1.19 -0.25
N ILE A 106 -3.58 1.14 -0.28
CA ILE A 106 -2.81 0.03 -0.84
C ILE A 106 -2.06 -0.63 0.31
N SER A 107 -2.29 -1.93 0.52
CA SER A 107 -1.70 -2.66 1.64
C SER A 107 -1.08 -3.98 1.18
N ARG A 108 0.00 -4.38 1.85
CA ARG A 108 0.67 -5.67 1.65
C ARG A 108 0.05 -6.74 2.55
N TYR A 109 -0.16 -7.91 2.01
CA TYR A 109 -0.66 -9.06 2.76
C TYR A 109 0.48 -9.74 3.52
N ALA A 110 0.44 -9.69 4.84
CA ALA A 110 1.52 -10.18 5.69
C ALA A 110 1.27 -11.57 6.28
N CYS A 111 0.04 -12.12 6.16
CA CYS A 111 -0.26 -13.44 6.71
C CYS A 111 0.41 -14.56 5.90
N PRO A 112 0.84 -15.66 6.56
CA PRO A 112 1.41 -16.81 5.86
C PRO A 112 0.36 -17.61 5.08
N ASP A 113 -0.87 -17.68 5.59
CA ASP A 113 -1.96 -18.42 4.95
C ASP A 113 -2.65 -17.55 3.90
N ALA A 114 -3.10 -18.17 2.82
CA ALA A 114 -3.81 -17.47 1.76
C ALA A 114 -5.15 -16.90 2.26
N GLY A 115 -5.52 -15.75 1.70
CA GLY A 115 -6.82 -15.14 1.92
C GLY A 115 -7.53 -14.86 0.59
N ILE A 116 -8.78 -14.43 0.68
CA ILE A 116 -9.55 -13.99 -0.48
C ILE A 116 -10.08 -12.59 -0.27
N VAL A 117 -10.09 -11.81 -1.34
CA VAL A 117 -10.55 -10.41 -1.32
C VAL A 117 -11.61 -10.17 -2.39
N SER A 118 -12.44 -9.16 -2.14
CA SER A 118 -13.49 -8.74 -3.05
C SER A 118 -12.97 -8.50 -4.48
N PRO A 119 -13.73 -8.88 -5.52
CA PRO A 119 -13.39 -8.59 -6.93
C PRO A 119 -13.40 -7.09 -7.26
N LEU A 120 -13.85 -6.25 -6.33
CA LEU A 120 -13.79 -4.79 -6.45
C LEU A 120 -12.39 -4.22 -6.17
N TYR A 121 -11.48 -5.04 -5.63
CA TYR A 121 -10.11 -4.66 -5.34
C TYR A 121 -9.19 -5.03 -6.50
N LEU A 122 -8.11 -4.28 -6.65
CA LEU A 122 -7.05 -4.62 -7.58
C LEU A 122 -5.91 -5.28 -6.80
N CYS A 123 -5.65 -6.55 -7.13
CA CYS A 123 -4.60 -7.34 -6.52
C CYS A 123 -3.37 -7.40 -7.42
N PHE A 124 -2.19 -7.30 -6.83
CA PHE A 124 -0.94 -7.36 -7.60
C PHE A 124 0.20 -7.96 -6.79
N ARG A 125 1.14 -8.56 -7.50
CA ARG A 125 2.27 -9.33 -6.94
C ARG A 125 3.59 -8.79 -7.46
N ALA A 126 4.61 -8.78 -6.60
CA ALA A 126 5.96 -8.40 -6.96
C ALA A 126 6.58 -9.39 -7.97
N LYS A 127 7.40 -8.87 -8.86
CA LYS A 127 8.20 -9.60 -9.84
C LYS A 127 9.65 -9.66 -9.39
N GLY A 128 10.30 -10.83 -9.55
CA GLY A 128 11.74 -10.97 -9.26
C GLY A 128 12.12 -10.52 -7.84
N ASP A 129 13.23 -9.81 -7.72
CA ASP A 129 13.84 -9.41 -6.45
C ASP A 129 13.32 -8.07 -5.90
N VAL A 130 12.07 -7.72 -6.17
CA VAL A 130 11.44 -6.52 -5.62
C VAL A 130 11.27 -6.67 -4.11
N ASP A 131 11.80 -5.72 -3.34
CA ASP A 131 11.63 -5.71 -1.89
C ASP A 131 10.21 -5.24 -1.51
N THR A 132 9.37 -6.19 -1.14
CA THR A 132 7.96 -5.92 -0.79
C THR A 132 7.82 -5.11 0.49
N ASN A 133 8.78 -5.18 1.42
CA ASN A 133 8.77 -4.35 2.63
C ASN A 133 9.05 -2.89 2.29
N PHE A 134 9.97 -2.61 1.34
CA PHE A 134 10.19 -1.25 0.86
C PHE A 134 8.92 -0.69 0.19
N PHE A 135 8.29 -1.48 -0.67
CA PHE A 135 7.08 -1.03 -1.37
C PHE A 135 5.87 -0.90 -0.45
N GLU A 136 5.80 -1.63 0.65
CA GLU A 136 4.80 -1.37 1.70
C GLU A 136 4.94 0.07 2.22
N TRP A 137 6.15 0.53 2.54
CA TRP A 137 6.41 1.90 2.95
C TRP A 137 6.16 2.91 1.84
N TYR A 138 6.51 2.55 0.59
CA TYR A 138 6.21 3.38 -0.57
C TYR A 138 4.71 3.66 -0.69
N PHE A 139 3.88 2.63 -0.60
CA PHE A 139 2.42 2.77 -0.72
C PHE A 139 1.76 3.39 0.52
N ARG A 140 2.40 3.38 1.66
CA ARG A 140 1.97 4.15 2.85
C ARG A 140 2.32 5.64 2.75
N SER A 141 3.18 6.02 1.81
CA SER A 141 3.52 7.43 1.53
C SER A 141 2.52 8.08 0.57
N PHE A 142 2.69 9.38 0.36
CA PHE A 142 1.88 10.15 -0.61
C PHE A 142 2.46 10.13 -2.03
N ALA A 143 3.54 9.40 -2.29
CA ALA A 143 4.30 9.44 -3.54
C ALA A 143 3.47 9.11 -4.79
N TRP A 144 2.43 8.31 -4.67
CA TRP A 144 1.57 7.83 -5.73
C TRP A 144 0.23 8.58 -5.85
N HIS A 145 -0.15 9.37 -4.84
CA HIS A 145 -1.45 10.04 -4.73
C HIS A 145 -1.71 10.98 -5.90
N ARG A 146 -0.71 11.80 -6.26
CA ARG A 146 -0.86 12.76 -7.36
C ARG A 146 -1.14 12.07 -8.69
N TYR A 147 -0.48 10.94 -8.96
CA TYR A 147 -0.73 10.19 -10.18
C TYR A 147 -2.17 9.68 -10.23
N ILE A 148 -2.65 9.08 -9.14
CA ILE A 148 -4.06 8.61 -9.07
C ILE A 148 -5.04 9.77 -9.21
N TYR A 149 -4.74 10.93 -8.62
CA TYR A 149 -5.59 12.12 -8.77
C TYR A 149 -5.68 12.61 -10.22
N MET A 150 -4.58 12.59 -10.95
CA MET A 150 -4.51 13.10 -12.33
C MET A 150 -5.02 12.10 -13.37
N THR A 151 -4.93 10.80 -13.10
CA THR A 151 -5.23 9.72 -14.05
C THR A 151 -6.56 9.04 -13.74
N GLY A 152 -6.92 8.97 -12.45
CA GLY A 152 -8.19 8.39 -12.03
C GLY A 152 -9.36 9.33 -12.32
N ASP A 153 -10.46 8.75 -12.79
CA ASP A 153 -11.71 9.46 -12.92
C ASP A 153 -12.49 9.38 -11.59
N SER A 154 -13.08 10.49 -11.17
CA SER A 154 -13.99 10.50 -10.02
C SER A 154 -15.34 9.83 -10.32
N GLY A 155 -15.58 9.42 -11.58
CA GLY A 155 -16.70 8.61 -12.03
C GLY A 155 -18.07 9.00 -11.46
N ALA A 156 -19.10 8.21 -11.77
CA ALA A 156 -20.46 8.39 -11.23
C ALA A 156 -20.57 8.08 -9.71
N ARG A 157 -19.51 7.49 -9.10
CA ARG A 157 -19.46 7.17 -7.67
C ARG A 157 -18.40 8.02 -6.99
N HIS A 158 -18.81 9.02 -6.25
CA HIS A 158 -17.92 9.93 -5.53
C HIS A 158 -17.11 9.25 -4.40
N ASP A 159 -17.54 8.06 -3.93
CA ASP A 159 -16.90 7.32 -2.85
C ASP A 159 -15.74 6.43 -3.30
N ARG A 160 -15.43 6.36 -4.61
CA ARG A 160 -14.38 5.51 -5.17
C ARG A 160 -13.56 6.22 -6.22
N VAL A 161 -12.32 5.77 -6.36
CA VAL A 161 -11.46 6.07 -7.51
C VAL A 161 -11.80 5.10 -8.63
N SER A 162 -12.03 5.62 -9.83
CA SER A 162 -12.13 4.81 -11.05
C SER A 162 -10.82 4.97 -11.82
N ILE A 163 -10.04 3.91 -11.90
CA ILE A 163 -8.78 3.87 -12.67
C ILE A 163 -8.72 2.54 -13.42
N LYS A 164 -8.33 2.59 -14.68
CA LYS A 164 -8.11 1.38 -15.47
C LYS A 164 -6.83 0.68 -15.00
N ASP A 165 -6.80 -0.64 -15.13
CA ASP A 165 -5.63 -1.44 -14.74
C ASP A 165 -4.35 -0.97 -15.45
N ASP A 166 -4.42 -0.75 -16.76
CA ASP A 166 -3.26 -0.30 -17.56
C ASP A 166 -2.74 1.05 -17.10
N ASP A 167 -3.63 1.96 -16.73
CA ASP A 167 -3.28 3.25 -16.17
C ASP A 167 -2.65 3.08 -14.79
N PHE A 168 -3.21 2.22 -13.92
CA PHE A 168 -2.64 1.93 -12.62
C PHE A 168 -1.22 1.37 -12.73
N PHE A 169 -1.01 0.38 -13.60
CA PHE A 169 0.31 -0.22 -13.83
C PHE A 169 1.28 0.66 -14.61
N SER A 170 0.81 1.71 -15.28
CA SER A 170 1.64 2.72 -15.92
C SER A 170 2.13 3.80 -14.96
N MET A 171 1.74 3.75 -13.68
CA MET A 171 2.17 4.69 -12.65
C MET A 171 3.70 4.77 -12.57
N PRO A 172 4.29 5.97 -12.70
CA PRO A 172 5.73 6.16 -12.54
C PRO A 172 6.11 5.98 -11.07
N ILE A 173 7.11 5.15 -10.83
CA ILE A 173 7.66 4.88 -9.51
C ILE A 173 9.15 5.17 -9.48
N ARG A 174 9.66 5.60 -8.33
CA ARG A 174 11.08 5.81 -8.08
C ARG A 174 11.51 5.00 -6.87
N PHE A 175 12.59 4.27 -7.02
CA PHE A 175 13.10 3.37 -5.98
C PHE A 175 14.61 3.19 -6.07
N PRO A 176 15.30 2.99 -4.94
CA PRO A 176 16.74 2.79 -4.90
C PRO A 176 17.16 1.38 -5.31
N SER A 177 18.47 1.11 -5.23
CA SER A 177 19.01 -0.22 -5.35
C SER A 177 18.42 -1.18 -4.30
N SER A 178 18.38 -2.48 -4.57
CA SER A 178 17.85 -3.50 -3.66
C SER A 178 18.50 -3.45 -2.26
N ILE A 179 19.80 -3.16 -2.19
CA ILE A 179 20.51 -3.03 -0.91
C ILE A 179 19.99 -1.83 -0.11
N GLU A 180 19.78 -0.69 -0.75
CA GLU A 180 19.23 0.51 -0.10
C GLU A 180 17.76 0.31 0.27
N GLN A 181 16.95 -0.35 -0.59
CA GLN A 181 15.57 -0.71 -0.28
C GLN A 181 15.48 -1.46 1.06
N LYS A 182 16.29 -2.52 1.23
CA LYS A 182 16.35 -3.31 2.46
C LYS A 182 16.74 -2.46 3.68
N LYS A 183 17.71 -1.57 3.54
CA LYS A 183 18.12 -0.66 4.64
C LYS A 183 16.98 0.29 5.04
N ILE A 184 16.33 0.92 4.06
CA ILE A 184 15.21 1.82 4.30
C ILE A 184 14.06 1.07 4.98
N ALA A 185 13.65 -0.07 4.42
CA ALA A 185 12.57 -0.88 4.98
C ALA A 185 12.86 -1.33 6.41
N SER A 186 14.07 -1.83 6.67
CA SER A 186 14.48 -2.26 8.01
C SER A 186 14.48 -1.11 9.01
N PHE A 187 14.96 0.05 8.62
CA PHE A 187 15.00 1.24 9.47
C PHE A 187 13.59 1.73 9.82
N LEU A 188 12.72 1.88 8.82
CA LEU A 188 11.34 2.34 9.04
C LEU A 188 10.55 1.34 9.88
N SER A 189 10.71 0.05 9.63
CA SER A 189 10.08 -1.02 10.42
C SER A 189 10.60 -1.06 11.86
N ALA A 190 11.87 -0.73 12.11
CA ALA A 190 12.41 -0.61 13.46
C ALA A 190 11.82 0.58 14.22
N ILE A 191 11.66 1.73 13.55
CA ILE A 191 10.99 2.90 14.11
C ILE A 191 9.53 2.57 14.45
N GLU A 192 8.79 1.97 13.52
CA GLU A 192 7.38 1.61 13.75
C GLU A 192 7.21 0.67 14.94
N ARG A 193 8.05 -0.36 15.04
CA ARG A 193 8.04 -1.26 16.20
C ARG A 193 8.29 -0.51 17.50
N ARG A 194 9.23 0.43 17.51
CA ARG A 194 9.52 1.25 18.69
C ARG A 194 8.34 2.13 19.08
N ILE A 195 7.69 2.77 18.12
CA ILE A 195 6.49 3.58 18.34
C ILE A 195 5.36 2.71 18.91
N SER A 196 5.09 1.55 18.30
CA SER A 196 4.05 0.62 18.75
C SER A 196 4.30 0.12 20.17
N PHE A 197 5.56 -0.19 20.50
CA PHE A 197 5.93 -0.61 21.86
C PHE A 197 5.72 0.51 22.88
N GLN A 198 6.12 1.75 22.56
CA GLN A 198 5.91 2.91 23.42
C GLN A 198 4.41 3.18 23.64
N GLN A 199 3.61 3.07 22.57
CA GLN A 199 2.16 3.25 22.66
C GLN A 199 1.53 2.20 23.59
N LEU A 200 1.92 0.93 23.45
CA LEU A 200 1.47 -0.16 24.33
C LEU A 200 1.83 0.11 25.81
N LEU A 201 3.05 0.59 26.05
CA LEU A 201 3.50 0.95 27.40
C LEU A 201 2.63 2.08 28.00
N VAL A 202 2.39 3.14 27.23
CA VAL A 202 1.55 4.26 27.64
C VAL A 202 0.12 3.79 27.95
N ASP A 203 -0.44 2.93 27.10
CA ASP A 203 -1.81 2.43 27.29
C ASP A 203 -1.92 1.51 28.54
N ASN A 204 -0.89 0.70 28.81
CA ASN A 204 -0.83 -0.10 30.03
C ASN A 204 -0.71 0.78 31.28
N LEU A 205 0.11 1.84 31.26
CA LEU A 205 0.23 2.78 32.37
C LEU A 205 -1.09 3.53 32.62
N LYS A 206 -1.80 3.93 31.54
CA LYS A 206 -3.14 4.53 31.67
C LYS A 206 -4.16 3.58 32.30
N LYS A 207 -4.13 2.29 31.93
CA LYS A 207 -5.00 1.26 32.54
C LYS A 207 -4.70 1.09 34.02
N TYR A 208 -3.41 1.01 34.39
CA TYR A 208 -2.96 0.90 35.77
C TYR A 208 -3.47 2.09 36.62
N LYS A 209 -3.29 3.33 36.11
CA LYS A 209 -3.75 4.55 36.80
C LYS A 209 -5.28 4.60 37.01
N ARG A 210 -6.06 3.95 36.13
CA ARG A 210 -7.54 3.92 36.29
C ARG A 210 -8.02 2.83 37.23
N GLY A 211 -7.19 1.81 37.49
CA GLY A 211 -7.50 0.72 38.40
C GLY A 211 -7.06 0.98 39.86
N VAL A 212 -6.41 2.11 40.08
CA VAL A 212 -6.06 2.66 41.41
C VAL A 212 -6.95 3.88 41.68
#